data_d036477bd0bec3b60d88369c8cabf64e
#
_entry.id   d036477bd0bec3b60d88369c8cabf64e
#
_cell.length_a   1.000
_cell.length_b   1.000
_cell.length_c   1.000
_cell.angle_alpha   90.00
_cell.angle_beta   90.00
_cell.angle_gamma   90.00
#
_symmetry.space_group_name_H-M   'P 1'
#
loop_
_entity.id
_entity.type
_entity.pdbx_description
1 polymer ?
#
loop_
_entity_poly.entity_id
_entity_poly.type
_entity_poly.pdbx_seq_one_letter_code
_entity_poly.pdbx_strand_id
1 'polypeptide(L)'
;MGGRAAHISRKNGNASVEGDCLKSKRIGPQTVQFAAPPVILASASVVGKKEGEGPLHDCFDSVSQDTYFGTKSWEQAESDMLRQCFDLVCQKAGLPPEQLDYVLSGDLLNQCVGSAYAMRDIGVPYLGLYGACSTMAESLSLAAMLIDGGYAEHAAALTSSHFCSAERQYRFPLEYGGVRTPTAQWTVTGGPRVTMVTTGKIADAGITDANNMGAAMAPAAYETLKAHFADTGRTPDYYDLIVTGDLGKIGHTVVTRLFQNDGIELEGLYTDCGLLIYDLEGQDVHAGGSGCGCSAAVLAGHLLKLLAGGQIRRLLFAATGALMSPTASMQVESIPGICHAVAIETQVNT
;
A
#
# COMPACT_ATOMS: atom_id res chain seq x y z
N MET A 1 2.20 -31.48 12.56
CA MET A 1 3.02 -30.68 13.51
C MET A 1 2.19 -29.49 13.92
N GLY A 2 1.92 -29.31 15.20
CA GLY A 2 1.06 -28.23 15.69
C GLY A 2 1.84 -26.92 15.82
N GLY A 3 1.38 -25.87 15.14
CA GLY A 3 1.90 -24.51 15.36
C GLY A 3 1.54 -24.03 16.76
N ARG A 4 2.48 -23.43 17.48
CA ARG A 4 2.21 -22.75 18.76
C ARG A 4 2.18 -21.24 18.49
N ALA A 5 1.05 -20.61 18.84
CA ALA A 5 0.93 -19.16 18.82
C ALA A 5 1.21 -18.58 20.23
N ALA A 6 1.88 -17.43 20.28
CA ALA A 6 2.03 -16.65 21.50
C ALA A 6 0.94 -15.58 21.54
N HIS A 7 0.19 -15.53 22.66
CA HIS A 7 -0.74 -14.44 22.94
C HIS A 7 -0.03 -13.45 23.86
N ILE A 8 0.18 -12.23 23.37
CA ILE A 8 0.79 -11.12 24.10
C ILE A 8 -0.30 -10.16 24.51
N SER A 9 -0.48 -9.94 25.81
CA SER A 9 -1.45 -8.98 26.33
C SER A 9 -0.81 -8.04 27.34
N ARG A 10 -1.31 -6.81 27.42
CA ARG A 10 -0.94 -5.89 28.48
C ARG A 10 -1.60 -6.40 29.77
N LYS A 11 -0.85 -6.83 30.76
CA LYS A 11 -1.40 -7.07 32.11
C LYS A 11 -1.80 -5.72 32.70
N ASN A 12 -3.07 -5.57 33.08
CA ASN A 12 -3.50 -4.49 33.98
C ASN A 12 -2.84 -4.69 35.32
N GLY A 13 -1.63 -4.25 35.50
CA GLY A 13 -0.99 -4.16 36.82
C GLY A 13 -1.50 -2.92 37.52
N ASN A 14 -2.13 -3.08 38.70
CA ASN A 14 -2.34 -2.00 39.65
C ASN A 14 -0.98 -1.48 40.12
N ALA A 15 -0.39 -0.57 39.36
CA ALA A 15 0.66 0.31 39.83
C ALA A 15 0.05 1.70 39.91
N SER A 16 -0.19 2.14 41.14
CA SER A 16 -0.47 3.55 41.47
C SER A 16 0.77 4.39 41.16
N VAL A 17 0.94 4.77 39.91
CA VAL A 17 1.79 5.87 39.49
C VAL A 17 0.79 6.92 39.03
N GLU A 18 0.71 8.02 39.76
CA GLU A 18 0.11 9.29 39.31
C GLU A 18 0.91 9.77 38.10
N GLY A 19 0.59 9.25 36.96
CA GLY A 19 1.09 9.64 35.63
C GLY A 19 -0.06 9.38 34.66
N ASP A 20 -0.34 10.32 33.84
CA ASP A 20 -1.38 10.40 32.82
C ASP A 20 -1.79 9.01 32.30
N CYS A 21 -2.98 8.57 32.68
CA CYS A 21 -3.53 7.28 32.29
C CYS A 21 -3.60 7.30 30.75
N LEU A 22 -2.66 6.63 30.08
CA LEU A 22 -2.60 6.52 28.64
C LEU A 22 -3.95 6.06 28.12
N LYS A 23 -4.78 6.99 27.68
CA LYS A 23 -6.08 6.69 27.05
C LYS A 23 -5.80 5.71 25.90
N SER A 24 -6.68 4.71 25.77
CA SER A 24 -6.57 3.76 24.65
C SER A 24 -6.58 4.54 23.34
N LYS A 25 -5.58 4.30 22.49
CA LYS A 25 -5.50 4.85 21.13
C LYS A 25 -6.47 4.15 20.17
N ARG A 26 -7.05 3.01 20.58
CA ARG A 26 -8.09 2.33 19.82
C ARG A 26 -9.40 3.06 19.99
N ILE A 27 -9.98 3.50 18.87
CA ILE A 27 -11.29 4.15 18.81
C ILE A 27 -12.38 3.20 18.33
N GLY A 28 -12.01 2.01 17.84
CA GLY A 28 -12.91 0.96 17.41
C GLY A 28 -12.24 -0.41 17.33
N PRO A 29 -12.94 -1.47 16.86
CA PRO A 29 -12.40 -2.81 16.72
C PRO A 29 -11.16 -2.92 15.82
N GLN A 30 -11.06 -2.07 14.79
CA GLN A 30 -9.99 -2.12 13.80
C GLN A 30 -9.19 -0.82 13.72
N THR A 31 -9.68 0.29 14.27
CA THR A 31 -9.10 1.63 14.07
C THR A 31 -8.35 2.13 15.30
N VAL A 32 -7.17 2.70 15.03
CA VAL A 32 -6.32 3.40 15.99
C VAL A 32 -6.21 4.85 15.57
N GLN A 33 -6.37 5.76 16.52
CA GLN A 33 -6.11 7.18 16.34
C GLN A 33 -4.83 7.56 17.10
N PHE A 34 -3.92 8.25 16.42
CA PHE A 34 -2.66 8.68 17.02
C PHE A 34 -2.88 9.91 17.91
N ALA A 35 -2.31 9.89 19.10
CA ALA A 35 -2.38 11.02 20.03
C ALA A 35 -1.43 12.15 19.58
N ALA A 36 -0.28 11.78 19.02
CA ALA A 36 0.68 12.66 18.37
C ALA A 36 0.91 12.13 16.95
N PRO A 37 0.07 12.52 15.96
CA PRO A 37 0.16 11.99 14.61
C PRO A 37 1.56 12.19 14.01
N PRO A 38 2.24 11.13 13.57
CA PRO A 38 3.55 11.24 12.94
C PRO A 38 3.52 12.12 11.70
N VAL A 39 4.56 12.92 11.54
CA VAL A 39 4.72 13.80 10.38
C VAL A 39 5.53 13.09 9.32
N ILE A 40 5.12 13.20 8.08
CA ILE A 40 5.92 12.73 6.96
C ILE A 40 6.89 13.84 6.53
N LEU A 41 8.14 13.51 6.56
CA LEU A 41 9.20 14.45 6.22
C LEU A 41 9.40 14.55 4.71
N ALA A 42 9.37 13.39 4.03
CA ALA A 42 9.59 13.33 2.59
C ALA A 42 8.90 12.13 1.95
N SER A 43 8.76 12.14 0.64
CA SER A 43 8.33 11.02 -0.20
C SER A 43 9.14 10.98 -1.48
N ALA A 44 9.32 9.79 -2.05
CA ALA A 44 9.98 9.57 -3.33
C ALA A 44 9.26 8.51 -4.14
N SER A 45 9.36 8.61 -5.45
CA SER A 45 8.78 7.67 -6.42
C SER A 45 9.75 7.42 -7.57
N VAL A 46 10.07 6.15 -7.80
CA VAL A 46 10.86 5.68 -8.95
C VAL A 46 9.99 4.72 -9.73
N VAL A 47 9.82 4.94 -11.01
CA VAL A 47 8.90 4.17 -11.86
C VAL A 47 9.56 3.73 -13.17
N GLY A 48 8.90 2.81 -13.88
CA GLY A 48 9.32 2.34 -15.18
C GLY A 48 8.81 3.22 -16.32
N LYS A 49 9.19 2.82 -17.54
CA LYS A 49 8.84 3.53 -18.77
C LYS A 49 7.34 3.68 -18.97
N LYS A 50 6.56 2.62 -18.71
CA LYS A 50 5.12 2.60 -18.96
C LYS A 50 4.35 3.57 -18.06
N GLU A 51 4.77 3.70 -16.82
CA GLU A 51 4.26 4.68 -15.87
C GLU A 51 4.63 6.12 -16.29
N GLY A 52 5.86 6.29 -16.80
CA GLY A 52 6.34 7.55 -17.37
C GLY A 52 5.67 7.97 -18.68
N GLU A 53 4.85 7.11 -19.28
CA GLU A 53 4.02 7.39 -20.45
C GLU A 53 2.54 7.62 -20.06
N GLY A 54 2.20 7.46 -18.79
CA GLY A 54 0.84 7.60 -18.26
C GLY A 54 0.45 9.03 -17.86
N PRO A 55 -0.79 9.23 -17.40
CA PRO A 55 -1.31 10.56 -17.03
C PRO A 55 -0.54 11.24 -15.90
N LEU A 56 0.17 10.49 -15.07
CA LEU A 56 0.94 11.00 -13.94
C LEU A 56 2.46 11.15 -14.22
N HIS A 57 2.88 11.11 -15.49
CA HIS A 57 4.29 11.12 -15.90
C HIS A 57 5.14 12.23 -15.24
N ASP A 58 4.61 13.45 -15.13
CA ASP A 58 5.27 14.60 -14.49
C ASP A 58 5.26 14.55 -12.95
N CYS A 59 4.60 13.56 -12.38
CA CYS A 59 4.47 13.46 -10.92
C CYS A 59 5.58 12.63 -10.27
N PHE A 60 6.33 11.84 -11.03
CA PHE A 60 7.33 10.93 -10.51
C PHE A 60 8.71 11.58 -10.39
N ASP A 61 9.51 11.17 -9.40
CA ASP A 61 10.83 11.72 -9.14
C ASP A 61 11.88 11.15 -10.10
N SER A 62 11.71 9.91 -10.53
CA SER A 62 12.58 9.25 -11.50
C SER A 62 11.78 8.27 -12.36
N VAL A 63 12.06 8.29 -13.68
CA VAL A 63 11.45 7.39 -14.67
C VAL A 63 12.57 6.66 -15.40
N SER A 64 12.66 5.34 -15.24
CA SER A 64 13.61 4.52 -15.96
C SER A 64 13.06 4.12 -17.33
N GLN A 65 13.88 4.26 -18.36
CA GLN A 65 13.57 3.78 -19.72
C GLN A 65 13.99 2.32 -19.93
N ASP A 66 14.85 1.80 -19.04
CA ASP A 66 15.35 0.42 -19.08
C ASP A 66 14.61 -0.44 -18.04
N THR A 67 13.97 -1.50 -18.49
CA THR A 67 13.25 -2.46 -17.63
C THR A 67 14.18 -3.31 -16.76
N TYR A 68 15.46 -3.36 -17.07
CA TYR A 68 16.49 -4.04 -16.27
C TYR A 68 17.22 -3.11 -15.32
N PHE A 69 17.01 -1.80 -15.36
CA PHE A 69 17.70 -0.81 -14.53
C PHE A 69 19.25 -0.99 -14.57
N GLY A 70 19.79 -1.40 -15.73
CA GLY A 70 21.22 -1.68 -15.89
C GLY A 70 21.69 -3.00 -15.25
N THR A 71 20.81 -3.82 -14.71
CA THR A 71 21.13 -5.09 -14.04
C THR A 71 21.00 -6.30 -14.98
N LYS A 72 21.20 -7.51 -14.42
CA LYS A 72 21.17 -8.76 -15.22
C LYS A 72 19.86 -9.55 -15.07
N SER A 73 19.01 -9.19 -14.12
CA SER A 73 17.72 -9.86 -13.89
C SER A 73 16.68 -8.87 -13.40
N TRP A 74 15.42 -9.21 -13.59
CA TRP A 74 14.30 -8.38 -13.16
C TRP A 74 14.18 -8.25 -11.64
N GLU A 75 14.58 -9.28 -10.87
CA GLU A 75 14.63 -9.25 -9.41
C GLU A 75 15.72 -8.29 -8.91
N GLN A 76 16.87 -8.25 -9.59
CA GLN A 76 17.91 -7.26 -9.31
C GLN A 76 17.44 -5.86 -9.68
N ALA A 77 16.74 -5.71 -10.82
CA ALA A 77 16.16 -4.44 -11.23
C ALA A 77 15.18 -3.90 -10.18
N GLU A 78 14.30 -4.76 -9.63
CA GLU A 78 13.38 -4.39 -8.57
C GLU A 78 14.11 -3.96 -7.29
N SER A 79 15.16 -4.69 -6.88
CA SER A 79 15.97 -4.35 -5.71
C SER A 79 16.70 -3.01 -5.89
N ASP A 80 17.31 -2.78 -7.05
CA ASP A 80 18.05 -1.54 -7.33
C ASP A 80 17.11 -0.33 -7.43
N MET A 81 15.93 -0.52 -7.99
CA MET A 81 14.88 0.48 -8.06
C MET A 81 14.38 0.89 -6.67
N LEU A 82 14.14 -0.09 -5.79
CA LEU A 82 13.76 0.18 -4.40
C LEU A 82 14.89 0.88 -3.64
N ARG A 83 16.15 0.48 -3.87
CA ARG A 83 17.31 1.14 -3.29
C ARG A 83 17.42 2.59 -3.74
N GLN A 84 17.27 2.87 -5.03
CA GLN A 84 17.26 4.24 -5.54
C GLN A 84 16.13 5.06 -4.90
N CYS A 85 14.95 4.49 -4.73
CA CYS A 85 13.82 5.16 -4.07
C CYS A 85 14.14 5.47 -2.59
N PHE A 86 14.79 4.54 -1.87
CA PHE A 86 15.25 4.76 -0.50
C PHE A 86 16.28 5.89 -0.40
N ASP A 87 17.28 5.89 -1.27
CA ASP A 87 18.32 6.94 -1.28
C ASP A 87 17.71 8.31 -1.59
N LEU A 88 16.76 8.39 -2.52
CA LEU A 88 16.04 9.62 -2.84
C LEU A 88 15.19 10.13 -1.67
N VAL A 89 14.47 9.27 -0.97
CA VAL A 89 13.65 9.72 0.17
C VAL A 89 14.52 10.20 1.32
N CYS A 90 15.64 9.55 1.60
CA CYS A 90 16.61 10.01 2.60
C CYS A 90 17.21 11.37 2.22
N GLN A 91 17.61 11.54 0.96
CA GLN A 91 18.11 12.81 0.45
C GLN A 91 17.08 13.94 0.60
N LYS A 92 15.83 13.71 0.20
CA LYS A 92 14.74 14.70 0.31
C LYS A 92 14.37 15.04 1.75
N ALA A 93 14.48 14.06 2.66
CA ALA A 93 14.26 14.27 4.08
C ALA A 93 15.43 15.00 4.76
N GLY A 94 16.61 15.03 4.14
CA GLY A 94 17.84 15.52 4.76
C GLY A 94 18.32 14.61 5.91
N LEU A 95 17.91 13.33 5.91
CA LEU A 95 18.23 12.34 6.94
C LEU A 95 19.08 11.22 6.31
N PRO A 96 20.34 11.05 6.76
CA PRO A 96 21.15 9.91 6.34
C PRO A 96 20.58 8.61 6.92
N PRO A 97 20.83 7.44 6.28
CA PRO A 97 20.29 6.16 6.73
C PRO A 97 20.54 5.83 8.20
N GLU A 98 21.69 6.21 8.73
CA GLU A 98 22.10 5.94 10.12
C GLU A 98 21.25 6.64 11.17
N GLN A 99 20.41 7.61 10.77
CA GLN A 99 19.45 8.29 11.65
C GLN A 99 18.06 7.66 11.62
N LEU A 100 17.86 6.61 10.81
CA LEU A 100 16.62 5.84 10.81
C LEU A 100 16.68 4.74 11.87
N ASP A 101 15.63 4.64 12.69
CA ASP A 101 15.49 3.57 13.68
C ASP A 101 15.01 2.27 13.03
N TYR A 102 14.13 2.38 12.02
CA TYR A 102 13.57 1.23 11.30
C TYR A 102 13.32 1.54 9.82
N VAL A 103 13.52 0.49 9.01
CA VAL A 103 12.98 0.40 7.66
C VAL A 103 11.93 -0.71 7.64
N LEU A 104 10.71 -0.37 7.23
CA LEU A 104 9.61 -1.31 7.03
C LEU A 104 9.35 -1.40 5.53
N SER A 105 9.63 -2.57 4.96
CA SER A 105 9.53 -2.73 3.51
C SER A 105 9.06 -4.11 3.10
N GLY A 106 8.45 -4.21 1.94
CA GLY A 106 8.06 -5.46 1.33
C GLY A 106 7.83 -5.33 -0.17
N ASP A 107 7.68 -6.48 -0.80
CA ASP A 107 7.46 -6.61 -2.24
C ASP A 107 6.58 -7.83 -2.54
N LEU A 108 6.35 -8.13 -3.81
CA LEU A 108 5.50 -9.25 -4.23
C LEU A 108 6.26 -10.57 -4.40
N LEU A 109 7.59 -10.56 -4.35
CA LEU A 109 8.39 -11.75 -4.57
C LEU A 109 8.39 -12.66 -3.35
N ASN A 110 8.65 -13.95 -3.58
CA ASN A 110 8.75 -14.92 -2.50
C ASN A 110 9.76 -14.47 -1.45
N GLN A 111 9.35 -14.52 -0.17
CA GLN A 111 10.12 -14.13 1.01
C GLN A 111 10.57 -12.65 1.01
N CYS A 112 9.87 -11.76 0.27
CA CYS A 112 10.23 -10.34 0.13
C CYS A 112 11.69 -10.16 -0.31
N VAL A 113 12.12 -10.95 -1.29
CA VAL A 113 13.54 -10.99 -1.69
C VAL A 113 13.98 -9.69 -2.33
N GLY A 114 13.12 -9.00 -3.07
CA GLY A 114 13.40 -7.69 -3.66
C GLY A 114 13.78 -6.67 -2.60
N SER A 115 12.93 -6.53 -1.57
CA SER A 115 13.14 -5.61 -0.45
C SER A 115 14.34 -5.99 0.42
N ALA A 116 14.48 -7.28 0.75
CA ALA A 116 15.57 -7.74 1.60
C ALA A 116 16.95 -7.48 0.94
N TYR A 117 17.06 -7.72 -0.36
CA TYR A 117 18.29 -7.47 -1.09
C TYR A 117 18.57 -5.98 -1.29
N ALA A 118 17.54 -5.16 -1.48
CA ALA A 118 17.70 -3.70 -1.54
C ALA A 118 18.25 -3.13 -0.23
N MET A 119 17.83 -3.69 0.92
CA MET A 119 18.16 -3.16 2.26
C MET A 119 19.40 -3.80 2.91
N ARG A 120 19.93 -4.91 2.38
CA ARG A 120 20.99 -5.72 3.03
C ARG A 120 22.25 -4.96 3.41
N ASP A 121 22.63 -3.93 2.65
CA ASP A 121 23.88 -3.17 2.80
C ASP A 121 23.67 -1.81 3.47
N ILE A 122 22.44 -1.50 3.94
CA ILE A 122 22.10 -0.18 4.51
C ILE A 122 22.46 -0.09 5.99
N GLY A 123 22.44 -1.22 6.72
CA GLY A 123 22.79 -1.25 8.14
C GLY A 123 21.74 -0.69 9.09
N VAL A 124 20.51 -0.46 8.63
CA VAL A 124 19.37 -0.02 9.45
C VAL A 124 18.53 -1.23 9.88
N PRO A 125 17.97 -1.27 11.09
CA PRO A 125 17.02 -2.31 11.50
C PRO A 125 15.87 -2.44 10.48
N TYR A 126 15.64 -3.67 10.00
CA TYR A 126 14.72 -3.96 8.90
C TYR A 126 13.59 -4.88 9.33
N LEU A 127 12.36 -4.50 9.00
CA LEU A 127 11.15 -5.32 9.14
C LEU A 127 10.59 -5.61 7.76
N GLY A 128 10.72 -6.88 7.33
CA GLY A 128 10.12 -7.38 6.09
C GLY A 128 8.63 -7.63 6.26
N LEU A 129 7.79 -7.06 5.38
CA LEU A 129 6.34 -7.12 5.44
C LEU A 129 5.79 -7.79 4.18
N TYR A 130 4.72 -8.56 4.34
CA TYR A 130 4.02 -9.15 3.22
C TYR A 130 2.50 -9.04 3.35
N GLY A 131 1.95 -7.94 2.88
CA GLY A 131 0.52 -7.72 2.68
C GLY A 131 0.11 -7.78 1.21
N ALA A 132 0.89 -8.47 0.36
CA ALA A 132 0.78 -8.39 -1.09
C ALA A 132 0.73 -6.92 -1.55
N CYS A 133 -0.21 -6.51 -2.40
CA CYS A 133 -0.30 -5.12 -2.87
C CYS A 133 -0.69 -4.11 -1.77
N SER A 134 -1.18 -4.56 -0.60
CA SER A 134 -1.50 -3.68 0.53
C SER A 134 -0.28 -3.26 1.37
N THR A 135 0.90 -3.79 1.08
CA THR A 135 2.15 -3.58 1.84
C THR A 135 2.47 -2.09 2.08
N MET A 136 2.09 -1.20 1.16
CA MET A 136 2.30 0.24 1.35
C MET A 136 1.51 0.79 2.56
N ALA A 137 0.23 0.51 2.67
CA ALA A 137 -0.57 0.95 3.82
C ALA A 137 -0.18 0.20 5.10
N GLU A 138 0.22 -1.08 4.99
CA GLU A 138 0.72 -1.88 6.10
C GLU A 138 2.01 -1.27 6.69
N SER A 139 3.02 -0.99 5.85
CA SER A 139 4.29 -0.41 6.28
C SER A 139 4.11 0.97 6.91
N LEU A 140 3.27 1.81 6.32
CA LEU A 140 2.91 3.11 6.87
C LEU A 140 2.23 3.00 8.23
N SER A 141 1.25 2.10 8.35
CA SER A 141 0.51 1.89 9.59
C SER A 141 1.46 1.49 10.72
N LEU A 142 2.35 0.54 10.45
CA LEU A 142 3.32 0.07 11.44
C LEU A 142 4.37 1.13 11.77
N ALA A 143 4.90 1.85 10.78
CA ALA A 143 5.83 2.96 11.02
C ALA A 143 5.20 4.04 11.92
N ALA A 144 3.96 4.43 11.62
CA ALA A 144 3.24 5.40 12.44
C ALA A 144 2.96 4.89 13.87
N MET A 145 2.63 3.60 14.02
CA MET A 145 2.45 2.98 15.34
C MET A 145 3.76 2.95 16.15
N LEU A 146 4.90 2.68 15.51
CA LEU A 146 6.21 2.67 16.17
C LEU A 146 6.60 4.08 16.66
N ILE A 147 6.39 5.10 15.83
CA ILE A 147 6.71 6.50 16.17
C ILE A 147 5.76 7.00 17.28
N ASP A 148 4.46 6.85 17.13
CA ASP A 148 3.47 7.27 18.14
C ASP A 148 3.56 6.44 19.44
N GLY A 149 4.12 5.23 19.36
CA GLY A 149 4.43 4.37 20.50
C GLY A 149 5.72 4.75 21.23
N GLY A 150 6.55 5.63 20.67
CA GLY A 150 7.86 6.00 21.21
C GLY A 150 8.94 4.94 21.01
N TYR A 151 8.76 4.02 20.05
CA TYR A 151 9.75 3.00 19.69
C TYR A 151 10.67 3.46 18.56
N ALA A 152 10.34 4.56 17.90
CA ALA A 152 11.14 5.18 16.85
C ALA A 152 10.95 6.69 16.85
N GLU A 153 12.00 7.43 16.48
CA GLU A 153 11.91 8.85 16.10
C GLU A 153 11.76 8.99 14.60
N HIS A 154 12.49 8.17 13.84
CA HIS A 154 12.46 8.15 12.38
C HIS A 154 12.28 6.73 11.84
N ALA A 155 11.33 6.54 10.95
CA ALA A 155 11.11 5.29 10.27
C ALA A 155 10.83 5.51 8.78
N ALA A 156 11.35 4.61 7.94
CA ALA A 156 11.06 4.59 6.51
C ALA A 156 10.05 3.48 6.20
N ALA A 157 9.01 3.81 5.46
CA ALA A 157 8.01 2.86 4.95
C ALA A 157 8.13 2.78 3.43
N LEU A 158 8.41 1.60 2.91
CA LEU A 158 8.72 1.37 1.50
C LEU A 158 8.00 0.15 0.96
N THR A 159 7.84 0.11 -0.34
CA THR A 159 7.45 -1.11 -1.04
C THR A 159 7.84 -1.01 -2.51
N SER A 160 8.05 -2.15 -3.14
CA SER A 160 8.34 -2.23 -4.57
C SER A 160 7.52 -3.32 -5.24
N SER A 161 7.34 -3.17 -6.52
CA SER A 161 6.96 -4.25 -7.43
C SER A 161 7.56 -3.95 -8.80
N HIS A 162 7.83 -4.99 -9.56
CA HIS A 162 8.34 -4.89 -10.92
C HIS A 162 7.52 -5.79 -11.82
N PHE A 163 7.05 -5.27 -12.96
CA PHE A 163 6.16 -6.01 -13.86
C PHE A 163 6.70 -7.41 -14.19
N CYS A 164 7.90 -7.49 -14.73
CA CYS A 164 8.43 -8.76 -15.22
C CYS A 164 8.72 -9.77 -14.11
N SER A 165 9.21 -9.35 -12.95
CA SER A 165 9.48 -10.24 -11.82
C SER A 165 8.18 -10.79 -11.22
N ALA A 166 7.17 -9.93 -11.01
CA ALA A 166 5.87 -10.29 -10.48
C ALA A 166 5.09 -11.17 -11.47
N GLU A 167 5.01 -10.79 -12.75
CA GLU A 167 4.31 -11.58 -13.77
C GLU A 167 4.94 -12.96 -13.93
N ARG A 168 6.27 -13.07 -13.92
CA ARG A 168 6.96 -14.37 -13.97
C ARG A 168 6.61 -15.26 -12.78
N GLN A 169 6.43 -14.70 -11.60
CA GLN A 169 6.10 -15.46 -10.41
C GLN A 169 4.63 -15.85 -10.32
N TYR A 170 3.70 -14.98 -10.68
CA TYR A 170 2.28 -15.16 -10.40
C TYR A 170 1.42 -15.49 -11.60
N ARG A 171 1.79 -15.02 -12.79
CA ARG A 171 1.05 -15.29 -14.04
C ARG A 171 1.86 -16.18 -14.94
N PHE A 172 1.60 -17.44 -14.85
CA PHE A 172 2.29 -18.50 -15.54
C PHE A 172 1.93 -18.52 -17.05
N PRO A 173 2.86 -18.77 -17.95
CA PRO A 173 4.22 -18.21 -17.99
C PRO A 173 4.34 -17.13 -19.06
N LEU A 174 4.86 -15.98 -18.75
CA LEU A 174 5.25 -14.95 -19.73
C LEU A 174 6.13 -15.53 -20.86
N GLU A 175 6.94 -16.51 -20.52
CA GLU A 175 7.84 -17.20 -21.45
C GLU A 175 7.11 -18.00 -22.55
N TYR A 176 5.84 -18.35 -22.36
CA TYR A 176 5.02 -19.09 -23.33
C TYR A 176 3.93 -18.24 -23.99
N GLY A 177 3.93 -16.92 -23.76
CA GLY A 177 3.07 -15.98 -24.49
C GLY A 177 1.59 -16.11 -24.14
N GLY A 178 1.25 -16.19 -22.86
CA GLY A 178 -0.14 -16.21 -22.41
C GLY A 178 -0.90 -14.93 -22.77
N VAL A 179 -2.17 -15.07 -23.17
CA VAL A 179 -3.05 -13.94 -23.48
C VAL A 179 -3.48 -13.27 -22.19
N ARG A 180 -3.29 -11.95 -22.08
CA ARG A 180 -3.82 -11.14 -20.99
C ARG A 180 -5.32 -10.94 -21.20
N THR A 181 -6.12 -11.27 -20.18
CA THR A 181 -7.58 -11.08 -20.22
C THR A 181 -7.94 -9.61 -20.00
N PRO A 182 -9.17 -9.16 -20.40
CA PRO A 182 -9.62 -7.78 -20.14
C PRO A 182 -9.70 -7.39 -18.66
N THR A 183 -9.72 -8.37 -17.76
CA THR A 183 -9.73 -8.17 -16.29
C THR A 183 -8.32 -8.08 -15.70
N ALA A 184 -7.28 -8.45 -16.47
CA ALA A 184 -5.90 -8.37 -16.02
C ALA A 184 -5.44 -6.92 -15.81
N GLN A 185 -4.55 -6.73 -14.85
CA GLN A 185 -3.98 -5.43 -14.50
C GLN A 185 -2.46 -5.41 -14.76
N TRP A 186 -1.86 -4.23 -14.74
CA TRP A 186 -0.44 -4.02 -14.95
C TRP A 186 0.26 -3.61 -13.64
N THR A 187 1.37 -4.27 -13.27
CA THR A 187 2.10 -4.04 -12.02
C THR A 187 2.98 -2.77 -12.03
N VAL A 188 2.98 -1.99 -10.96
CA VAL A 188 3.57 -0.63 -10.80
C VAL A 188 4.43 -0.46 -9.53
N THR A 189 5.11 0.70 -9.33
CA THR A 189 6.12 0.97 -8.27
C THR A 189 5.95 2.31 -7.51
N GLY A 190 6.28 2.44 -6.17
CA GLY A 190 6.44 3.70 -5.38
C GLY A 190 5.96 3.74 -3.91
N GLY A 191 5.91 4.86 -3.10
CA GLY A 191 5.50 4.97 -1.68
C GLY A 191 5.33 6.34 -1.01
N PRO A 192 4.76 6.75 0.10
CA PRO A 192 4.09 6.72 1.41
C PRO A 192 3.59 7.85 2.29
N ARG A 193 2.62 7.77 3.27
CA ARG A 193 2.45 8.63 4.48
C ARG A 193 1.19 8.45 5.36
N VAL A 194 1.13 8.73 6.76
CA VAL A 194 0.00 8.36 7.67
C VAL A 194 -0.37 9.32 8.80
N THR A 195 -1.72 9.42 9.19
CA THR A 195 -2.21 10.08 10.43
C THR A 195 -3.15 9.21 11.29
N MET A 196 -3.91 8.30 10.71
CA MET A 196 -4.81 7.36 11.39
C MET A 196 -4.80 6.05 10.62
N VAL A 197 -4.93 4.94 11.30
CA VAL A 197 -4.87 3.63 10.64
C VAL A 197 -6.06 2.76 11.00
N THR A 198 -6.61 2.07 10.01
CA THR A 198 -7.60 1.00 10.17
C THR A 198 -6.99 -0.28 9.62
N THR A 199 -6.68 -1.21 10.50
CA THR A 199 -6.14 -2.51 10.12
C THR A 199 -7.26 -3.40 9.61
N GLY A 200 -7.15 -3.86 8.37
CA GLY A 200 -8.15 -4.71 7.75
C GLY A 200 -8.12 -6.15 8.22
N LYS A 201 -9.16 -6.87 7.86
CA LYS A 201 -9.29 -8.32 8.02
C LYS A 201 -9.18 -9.00 6.66
N ILE A 202 -8.76 -10.26 6.68
CA ILE A 202 -8.82 -11.10 5.48
C ILE A 202 -10.30 -11.33 5.12
N ALA A 203 -10.66 -11.06 3.87
CA ALA A 203 -11.96 -11.37 3.29
C ALA A 203 -11.78 -12.28 2.07
N ASP A 204 -12.62 -13.31 1.95
CA ASP A 204 -12.53 -14.27 0.85
C ASP A 204 -13.91 -14.40 0.18
N ALA A 205 -13.98 -14.00 -1.08
CA ALA A 205 -15.18 -14.10 -1.92
C ALA A 205 -15.26 -15.39 -2.73
N GLY A 206 -14.33 -16.33 -2.54
CA GLY A 206 -14.27 -17.56 -3.30
C GLY A 206 -13.79 -17.39 -4.76
N ILE A 207 -13.14 -16.27 -5.09
CA ILE A 207 -12.59 -16.01 -6.42
C ILE A 207 -11.31 -16.83 -6.59
N THR A 208 -11.25 -17.61 -7.67
CA THR A 208 -10.09 -18.47 -8.01
C THR A 208 -9.31 -17.97 -9.23
N ASP A 209 -9.88 -17.03 -9.99
CA ASP A 209 -9.25 -16.47 -11.19
C ASP A 209 -8.18 -15.43 -10.84
N ALA A 210 -6.91 -15.82 -10.97
CA ALA A 210 -5.76 -14.96 -10.75
C ALA A 210 -5.69 -13.73 -11.70
N ASN A 211 -6.43 -13.74 -12.82
CA ASN A 211 -6.54 -12.57 -13.70
C ASN A 211 -7.59 -11.57 -13.24
N ASN A 212 -8.39 -11.90 -12.24
CA ASN A 212 -9.44 -11.03 -11.71
C ASN A 212 -9.19 -10.64 -10.24
N MET A 213 -7.98 -10.22 -9.94
CA MET A 213 -7.56 -9.82 -8.58
C MET A 213 -8.41 -8.68 -8.02
N GLY A 214 -8.83 -7.72 -8.86
CA GLY A 214 -9.70 -6.62 -8.44
C GLY A 214 -11.00 -7.11 -7.80
N ALA A 215 -11.65 -8.13 -8.37
CA ALA A 215 -12.85 -8.73 -7.78
C ALA A 215 -12.53 -9.48 -6.48
N ALA A 216 -11.38 -10.15 -6.38
CA ALA A 216 -10.96 -10.86 -5.17
C ALA A 216 -10.66 -9.90 -4.00
N MET A 217 -10.06 -8.73 -4.28
CA MET A 217 -9.71 -7.73 -3.27
C MET A 217 -10.86 -6.81 -2.85
N ALA A 218 -11.87 -6.61 -3.71
CA ALA A 218 -12.95 -5.66 -3.48
C ALA A 218 -13.72 -5.86 -2.16
N PRO A 219 -14.05 -7.08 -1.70
CA PRO A 219 -14.70 -7.30 -0.42
C PRO A 219 -13.84 -6.80 0.76
N ALA A 220 -12.53 -7.05 0.74
CA ALA A 220 -11.64 -6.59 1.80
C ALA A 220 -11.56 -5.05 1.86
N ALA A 221 -11.55 -4.39 0.70
CA ALA A 221 -11.61 -2.93 0.62
C ALA A 221 -12.91 -2.38 1.20
N TYR A 222 -14.04 -2.92 0.78
CA TYR A 222 -15.36 -2.54 1.29
C TYR A 222 -15.46 -2.71 2.82
N GLU A 223 -15.11 -3.88 3.34
CA GLU A 223 -15.13 -4.20 4.77
C GLU A 223 -14.24 -3.24 5.59
N THR A 224 -13.04 -2.94 5.08
CA THR A 224 -12.08 -2.06 5.77
C THR A 224 -12.56 -0.61 5.78
N LEU A 225 -13.05 -0.10 4.66
CA LEU A 225 -13.62 1.26 4.58
C LEU A 225 -14.87 1.38 5.45
N LYS A 226 -15.75 0.38 5.43
CA LYS A 226 -16.93 0.33 6.29
C LYS A 226 -16.59 0.32 7.78
N ALA A 227 -15.58 -0.48 8.17
CA ALA A 227 -15.07 -0.50 9.55
C ALA A 227 -14.48 0.85 9.93
N HIS A 228 -13.72 1.49 9.04
CA HIS A 228 -13.17 2.83 9.27
C HIS A 228 -14.25 3.85 9.56
N PHE A 229 -15.30 3.91 8.75
CA PHE A 229 -16.42 4.84 8.96
C PHE A 229 -17.17 4.55 10.27
N ALA A 230 -17.44 3.28 10.56
CA ALA A 230 -18.12 2.88 11.80
C ALA A 230 -17.28 3.19 13.05
N ASP A 231 -15.97 2.89 13.04
CA ASP A 231 -15.08 3.10 14.17
C ASP A 231 -14.82 4.57 14.47
N THR A 232 -14.76 5.40 13.42
CA THR A 232 -14.46 6.84 13.53
C THR A 232 -15.72 7.71 13.69
N GLY A 233 -16.89 7.19 13.35
CA GLY A 233 -18.13 7.96 13.23
C GLY A 233 -18.12 8.96 12.08
N ARG A 234 -17.15 8.83 11.14
CA ARG A 234 -17.04 9.68 9.95
C ARG A 234 -17.87 9.10 8.81
N THR A 235 -18.37 9.97 7.96
CA THR A 235 -19.02 9.62 6.69
C THR A 235 -18.04 9.81 5.53
N PRO A 236 -18.27 9.24 4.33
CA PRO A 236 -17.37 9.40 3.18
C PRO A 236 -17.08 10.86 2.83
N ASP A 237 -18.06 11.76 2.94
CA ASP A 237 -17.96 13.20 2.66
C ASP A 237 -17.09 13.97 3.69
N TYR A 238 -16.68 13.34 4.78
CA TYR A 238 -15.63 13.89 5.64
C TYR A 238 -14.30 14.01 4.89
N TYR A 239 -14.02 13.10 3.95
CA TYR A 239 -12.80 13.07 3.16
C TYR A 239 -12.98 13.85 1.86
N ASP A 240 -11.95 14.60 1.47
CA ASP A 240 -11.92 15.26 0.16
C ASP A 240 -11.66 14.24 -0.96
N LEU A 241 -10.99 13.11 -0.61
CA LEU A 241 -10.73 12.02 -1.53
C LEU A 241 -10.54 10.69 -0.77
N ILE A 242 -11.15 9.63 -1.29
CA ILE A 242 -10.98 8.24 -0.87
C ILE A 242 -10.32 7.50 -2.03
N VAL A 243 -9.19 6.81 -1.78
CA VAL A 243 -8.44 6.15 -2.85
C VAL A 243 -8.08 4.73 -2.45
N THR A 244 -8.47 3.76 -3.26
CA THR A 244 -7.98 2.38 -3.12
C THR A 244 -6.67 2.15 -3.88
N GLY A 245 -5.97 1.05 -3.54
CA GLY A 245 -4.60 0.83 -3.98
C GLY A 245 -4.47 0.36 -5.42
N ASP A 246 -5.13 -0.73 -5.76
CA ASP A 246 -4.96 -1.42 -7.05
C ASP A 246 -6.15 -2.33 -7.41
N LEU A 247 -7.35 -1.90 -7.08
CA LEU A 247 -8.58 -2.60 -7.45
C LEU A 247 -8.82 -2.58 -8.97
N GLY A 248 -8.33 -1.57 -9.64
CA GLY A 248 -8.57 -1.32 -11.05
C GLY A 248 -10.05 -1.17 -11.37
N LYS A 249 -10.39 -1.21 -12.65
CA LYS A 249 -11.76 -0.98 -13.14
C LYS A 249 -12.80 -1.93 -12.52
N ILE A 250 -12.46 -3.21 -12.42
CA ILE A 250 -13.40 -4.23 -11.94
C ILE A 250 -13.65 -4.06 -10.44
N GLY A 251 -12.60 -4.07 -9.63
CA GLY A 251 -12.74 -3.99 -8.17
C GLY A 251 -13.30 -2.64 -7.71
N HIS A 252 -12.91 -1.53 -8.35
CA HIS A 252 -13.50 -0.21 -8.11
C HIS A 252 -15.02 -0.23 -8.32
N THR A 253 -15.49 -0.82 -9.44
CA THR A 253 -16.93 -0.96 -9.73
C THR A 253 -17.64 -1.79 -8.67
N VAL A 254 -17.02 -2.89 -8.22
CA VAL A 254 -17.60 -3.76 -7.18
C VAL A 254 -17.74 -3.01 -5.86
N VAL A 255 -16.70 -2.33 -5.40
CA VAL A 255 -16.74 -1.53 -4.15
C VAL A 255 -17.82 -0.45 -4.23
N THR A 256 -17.88 0.29 -5.33
CA THR A 256 -18.91 1.32 -5.53
C THR A 256 -20.31 0.73 -5.39
N ARG A 257 -20.60 -0.41 -6.03
CA ARG A 257 -21.91 -1.08 -5.92
C ARG A 257 -22.23 -1.59 -4.53
N LEU A 258 -21.22 -2.11 -3.79
CA LEU A 258 -21.41 -2.57 -2.41
C LEU A 258 -21.83 -1.41 -1.51
N PHE A 259 -21.21 -0.24 -1.64
CA PHE A 259 -21.62 0.96 -0.89
C PHE A 259 -23.00 1.49 -1.32
N GLN A 260 -23.30 1.46 -2.60
CA GLN A 260 -24.64 1.82 -3.11
C GLN A 260 -25.74 0.92 -2.53
N ASN A 261 -25.47 -0.38 -2.38
CA ASN A 261 -26.41 -1.32 -1.75
C ASN A 261 -26.65 -0.98 -0.26
N ASP A 262 -25.68 -0.38 0.41
CA ASP A 262 -25.84 0.15 1.78
C ASP A 262 -26.48 1.55 1.82
N GLY A 263 -26.83 2.13 0.67
CA GLY A 263 -27.37 3.48 0.55
C GLY A 263 -26.33 4.59 0.71
N ILE A 264 -25.05 4.29 0.46
CA ILE A 264 -23.92 5.22 0.56
C ILE A 264 -23.41 5.51 -0.85
N GLU A 265 -23.45 6.78 -1.24
CA GLU A 265 -22.91 7.24 -2.53
C GLU A 265 -21.45 7.69 -2.36
N LEU A 266 -20.60 7.21 -3.27
CA LEU A 266 -19.17 7.55 -3.31
C LEU A 266 -18.79 8.40 -4.53
N GLU A 267 -19.79 8.82 -5.34
CA GLU A 267 -19.56 9.54 -6.60
C GLU A 267 -18.79 10.85 -6.35
N GLY A 268 -17.72 11.07 -7.12
CA GLY A 268 -16.86 12.25 -7.02
C GLY A 268 -15.88 12.23 -5.84
N LEU A 269 -16.03 11.29 -4.89
CA LEU A 269 -15.15 11.18 -3.71
C LEU A 269 -14.20 10.00 -3.78
N TYR A 270 -14.47 9.00 -4.62
CA TYR A 270 -13.79 7.73 -4.63
C TYR A 270 -13.12 7.43 -5.98
N THR A 271 -11.87 7.01 -5.91
CA THR A 271 -11.08 6.52 -7.05
C THR A 271 -10.13 5.40 -6.64
N ASP A 272 -9.29 4.96 -7.58
CA ASP A 272 -8.32 3.87 -7.37
C ASP A 272 -6.99 4.23 -8.01
N CYS A 273 -5.87 3.94 -7.34
CA CYS A 273 -4.54 4.24 -7.87
C CYS A 273 -4.27 3.56 -9.21
N GLY A 274 -4.79 2.34 -9.39
CA GLY A 274 -4.68 1.61 -10.65
C GLY A 274 -5.44 2.24 -11.81
N LEU A 275 -6.44 3.08 -11.54
CA LEU A 275 -7.15 3.87 -12.55
C LEU A 275 -6.44 5.19 -12.85
N LEU A 276 -5.71 5.75 -11.88
CA LEU A 276 -5.04 7.05 -12.01
C LEU A 276 -3.72 6.99 -12.77
N ILE A 277 -2.98 5.88 -12.63
CA ILE A 277 -1.59 5.79 -13.08
C ILE A 277 -1.44 5.58 -14.59
N TYR A 278 -2.45 5.00 -15.24
CA TYR A 278 -2.43 4.69 -16.67
C TYR A 278 -3.61 5.29 -17.42
N ASP A 279 -3.39 5.57 -18.71
CA ASP A 279 -4.47 5.81 -19.67
C ASP A 279 -5.03 4.46 -20.13
N LEU A 280 -6.22 4.13 -19.62
CA LEU A 280 -6.89 2.85 -19.88
C LEU A 280 -7.32 2.64 -21.34
N GLU A 281 -7.41 3.71 -22.12
CA GLU A 281 -7.80 3.67 -23.53
C GLU A 281 -6.58 3.69 -24.44
N GLY A 282 -5.55 4.49 -24.10
CA GLY A 282 -4.35 4.67 -24.91
C GLY A 282 -3.23 3.69 -24.60
N GLN A 283 -3.19 3.08 -23.41
CA GLN A 283 -2.15 2.15 -23.01
C GLN A 283 -2.70 0.71 -22.87
N ASP A 284 -1.92 -0.29 -23.29
CA ASP A 284 -2.27 -1.71 -23.12
C ASP A 284 -2.13 -2.14 -21.65
N VAL A 285 -3.13 -1.81 -20.81
CA VAL A 285 -3.18 -2.08 -19.36
C VAL A 285 -4.51 -2.72 -18.92
N HIS A 286 -5.47 -2.88 -19.81
CA HIS A 286 -6.79 -3.49 -19.61
C HIS A 286 -7.57 -2.92 -18.43
N ALA A 287 -7.51 -3.57 -17.24
CA ALA A 287 -8.27 -3.16 -16.07
C ALA A 287 -7.53 -2.11 -15.21
N GLY A 288 -6.35 -1.67 -15.60
CA GLY A 288 -5.57 -0.66 -14.90
C GLY A 288 -4.31 -1.18 -14.21
N GLY A 289 -3.73 -0.38 -13.32
CA GLY A 289 -2.54 -0.70 -12.55
C GLY A 289 -2.78 -1.71 -11.45
N SER A 290 -1.72 -2.44 -11.05
CA SER A 290 -1.71 -3.41 -9.96
C SER A 290 -0.34 -3.43 -9.27
N GLY A 291 -0.26 -4.14 -8.15
CA GLY A 291 0.96 -4.33 -7.38
C GLY A 291 1.15 -3.32 -6.26
N CYS A 292 1.98 -3.68 -5.28
CA CYS A 292 2.24 -2.81 -4.13
C CYS A 292 2.95 -1.50 -4.54
N GLY A 293 3.70 -1.51 -5.63
CA GLY A 293 4.22 -0.30 -6.26
C GLY A 293 3.15 0.64 -6.81
N CYS A 294 1.98 0.14 -7.22
CA CYS A 294 0.89 0.97 -7.75
C CYS A 294 0.41 2.00 -6.74
N SER A 295 -0.08 1.54 -5.61
CA SER A 295 -0.56 2.39 -4.52
C SER A 295 0.53 3.33 -4.02
N ALA A 296 1.76 2.85 -3.97
CA ALA A 296 2.92 3.58 -3.52
C ALA A 296 3.34 4.71 -4.47
N ALA A 297 3.43 4.46 -5.79
CA ALA A 297 3.81 5.47 -6.78
C ALA A 297 2.79 6.62 -6.85
N VAL A 298 1.50 6.26 -6.87
CA VAL A 298 0.42 7.27 -6.93
C VAL A 298 0.36 8.06 -5.64
N LEU A 299 0.50 7.41 -4.49
CA LEU A 299 0.52 8.11 -3.20
C LEU A 299 1.67 9.11 -3.15
N ALA A 300 2.94 8.66 -3.36
CA ALA A 300 4.14 9.50 -3.25
C ALA A 300 4.24 10.55 -4.35
N GLY A 301 3.99 10.16 -5.60
CA GLY A 301 4.17 11.03 -6.76
C GLY A 301 3.04 12.03 -6.94
N HIS A 302 1.81 11.68 -6.57
CA HIS A 302 0.62 12.47 -6.89
C HIS A 302 -0.17 12.90 -5.64
N LEU A 303 -0.73 11.98 -4.87
CA LEU A 303 -1.69 12.31 -3.81
C LEU A 303 -1.10 13.17 -2.70
N LEU A 304 0.16 12.93 -2.31
CA LEU A 304 0.84 13.76 -1.32
C LEU A 304 1.16 15.17 -1.84
N LYS A 305 1.37 15.32 -3.14
CA LYS A 305 1.53 16.65 -3.76
C LYS A 305 0.20 17.41 -3.75
N LEU A 306 -0.94 16.73 -3.96
CA LEU A 306 -2.26 17.34 -3.80
C LEU A 306 -2.50 17.84 -2.37
N LEU A 307 -2.10 17.05 -1.36
CA LEU A 307 -2.16 17.44 0.05
C LEU A 307 -1.23 18.62 0.36
N ALA A 308 0.03 18.55 -0.08
CA ALA A 308 1.02 19.61 0.13
C ALA A 308 0.63 20.92 -0.57
N GLY A 309 0.03 20.83 -1.74
CA GLY A 309 -0.49 21.97 -2.51
C GLY A 309 -1.83 22.51 -2.01
N GLY A 310 -2.44 21.87 -1.00
CA GLY A 310 -3.73 22.28 -0.43
C GLY A 310 -4.94 22.04 -1.35
N GLN A 311 -4.78 21.26 -2.41
CA GLN A 311 -5.86 20.87 -3.33
C GLN A 311 -6.83 19.89 -2.68
N ILE A 312 -6.32 19.04 -1.79
CA ILE A 312 -7.08 18.22 -0.85
C ILE A 312 -6.49 18.39 0.55
N ARG A 313 -7.28 18.18 1.59
CA ARG A 313 -6.87 18.31 3.00
C ARG A 313 -7.01 17.01 3.77
N ARG A 314 -7.92 16.15 3.37
CA ARG A 314 -8.28 14.90 4.04
C ARG A 314 -8.38 13.79 3.02
N LEU A 315 -7.40 12.91 3.05
CA LEU A 315 -7.28 11.74 2.19
C LEU A 315 -7.53 10.48 3.02
N LEU A 316 -8.39 9.58 2.57
CA LEU A 316 -8.45 8.21 3.06
C LEU A 316 -7.84 7.29 2.00
N PHE A 317 -6.63 6.80 2.29
CA PHE A 317 -5.89 5.90 1.43
C PHE A 317 -6.03 4.47 1.90
N ALA A 318 -6.52 3.56 1.06
CA ALA A 318 -6.85 2.18 1.40
C ALA A 318 -6.17 1.21 0.43
N ALA A 319 -4.93 0.80 0.72
CA ALA A 319 -4.20 -0.13 -0.13
C ALA A 319 -4.75 -1.55 0.02
N THR A 320 -4.94 -2.21 -1.11
CA THR A 320 -5.55 -3.54 -1.25
C THR A 320 -4.50 -4.58 -1.62
N GLY A 321 -4.74 -5.86 -1.29
CA GLY A 321 -3.83 -6.94 -1.62
C GLY A 321 -4.56 -8.26 -1.84
N ALA A 322 -4.12 -9.02 -2.85
CA ALA A 322 -4.56 -10.38 -3.12
C ALA A 322 -3.52 -11.35 -2.51
N LEU A 323 -3.93 -12.09 -1.49
CA LEU A 323 -3.06 -13.03 -0.77
C LEU A 323 -3.01 -14.36 -1.50
N MET A 324 -2.23 -14.40 -2.57
CA MET A 324 -2.10 -15.57 -3.42
C MET A 324 -0.65 -16.06 -3.52
N SER A 325 -0.50 -17.32 -3.89
CA SER A 325 0.79 -17.90 -4.23
C SER A 325 0.65 -18.80 -5.45
N PRO A 326 1.73 -19.05 -6.21
CA PRO A 326 1.69 -20.02 -7.31
C PRO A 326 1.18 -21.41 -6.87
N THR A 327 1.57 -21.85 -5.68
CA THR A 327 1.15 -23.14 -5.12
C THR A 327 -0.35 -23.19 -4.84
N ALA A 328 -0.92 -22.15 -4.20
CA ALA A 328 -2.35 -22.07 -3.93
C ALA A 328 -3.16 -22.01 -5.22
N SER A 329 -2.70 -21.24 -6.21
CA SER A 329 -3.35 -21.15 -7.52
C SER A 329 -3.35 -22.49 -8.25
N MET A 330 -2.26 -23.27 -8.19
CA MET A 330 -2.20 -24.62 -8.78
C MET A 330 -3.10 -25.62 -8.05
N GLN A 331 -3.42 -25.38 -6.78
CA GLN A 331 -4.36 -26.19 -5.99
C GLN A 331 -5.81 -25.74 -6.13
N VAL A 332 -6.08 -24.73 -6.98
CA VAL A 332 -7.42 -24.17 -7.23
C VAL A 332 -8.03 -23.56 -5.95
N GLU A 333 -7.18 -23.12 -5.03
CA GLU A 333 -7.64 -22.39 -3.84
C GLU A 333 -8.16 -21.00 -4.23
N SER A 334 -9.09 -20.46 -3.44
CA SER A 334 -9.57 -19.08 -3.59
C SER A 334 -8.46 -18.09 -3.24
N ILE A 335 -8.64 -16.86 -3.69
CA ILE A 335 -7.71 -15.75 -3.47
C ILE A 335 -8.29 -14.83 -2.38
N PRO A 336 -7.86 -14.96 -1.12
CA PRO A 336 -8.28 -14.04 -0.07
C PRO A 336 -7.75 -12.62 -0.32
N GLY A 337 -8.59 -11.64 -0.06
CA GLY A 337 -8.23 -10.22 -0.10
C GLY A 337 -7.87 -9.67 1.27
N ILE A 338 -7.01 -8.68 1.31
CA ILE A 338 -6.69 -7.84 2.47
C ILE A 338 -6.72 -6.37 2.08
N CYS A 339 -7.07 -5.49 3.02
CA CYS A 339 -6.98 -4.05 2.82
C CYS A 339 -6.60 -3.38 4.13
N HIS A 340 -5.70 -2.40 4.07
CA HIS A 340 -5.39 -1.54 5.20
C HIS A 340 -5.64 -0.10 4.81
N ALA A 341 -6.30 0.67 5.69
CA ALA A 341 -6.63 2.06 5.42
C ALA A 341 -5.88 3.02 6.35
N VAL A 342 -5.52 4.15 5.77
CA VAL A 342 -4.73 5.20 6.38
C VAL A 342 -5.38 6.53 6.08
N ALA A 343 -5.79 7.25 7.11
CA ALA A 343 -6.23 8.63 6.95
C ALA A 343 -5.03 9.58 6.99
N ILE A 344 -4.96 10.50 6.05
CA ILE A 344 -3.89 11.49 5.92
C ILE A 344 -4.55 12.87 5.88
N GLU A 345 -4.19 13.73 6.83
CA GLU A 345 -4.82 15.04 6.95
C GLU A 345 -3.74 16.13 7.06
N THR A 346 -3.93 17.24 6.36
CA THR A 346 -3.09 18.42 6.57
C THR A 346 -3.54 19.14 7.84
N GLN A 347 -2.60 19.62 8.64
CA GLN A 347 -2.94 20.46 9.79
C GLN A 347 -3.63 21.74 9.29
N VAL A 348 -4.84 21.98 9.78
CA VAL A 348 -5.43 23.32 9.67
C VAL A 348 -4.65 24.19 10.68
N ASN A 349 -3.83 25.11 10.19
CA ASN A 349 -3.32 26.18 11.05
C ASN A 349 -4.55 26.95 11.54
N THR A 350 -4.98 26.67 12.78
CA THR A 350 -5.97 27.46 13.52
C THR A 350 -5.31 28.71 14.09
#